data_d0eedafb85580951d0cadb8f20605680
#
_entry.id   d0eedafb85580951d0cadb8f20605680
#
_cell.length_a   1.000
_cell.length_b   1.000
_cell.length_c   1.000
_cell.angle_alpha   90.00
_cell.angle_beta   90.00
_cell.angle_gamma   90.00
#
_symmetry.space_group_name_H-M   'P 1'
#
loop_
_entity.id
_entity.type
_entity.pdbx_description
1 polymer ?
#
loop_
_entity_poly.entity_id
_entity_poly.type
_entity_poly.pdbx_seq_one_letter_code
_entity_poly.pdbx_strand_id
1 'polypeptide(L)'
;RRPFEGEALPADAAGHDAMVVLGGGQNALADEEHPYFPALLDLTRDFAARDRAVLGICLGSQLIARAFGGDNHIGGFEEFGWHGVSLTPEAKTDAVLSGLPETFPIFEWHDDHFSLPAGATRLAGNAAAGNQAYRIGRAVYGFQFHFEADTRLVSEWSEAFADLIAARHPGWSGRLAAEIAANAPQADAAGMMIARAWVAAI
;
A
#
# COMPACT_ATOMS: atom_id res chain seq x y z
N ARG A 1 15.36 -4.14 -5.58
CA ARG A 1 15.37 -4.23 -7.05
C ARG A 1 14.48 -3.15 -7.66
N ARG A 2 14.85 -2.67 -8.83
CA ARG A 2 14.13 -1.68 -9.63
C ARG A 2 13.80 -2.27 -11.01
N PRO A 3 12.83 -3.19 -11.10
CA PRO A 3 12.54 -3.89 -12.35
C PRO A 3 12.06 -2.93 -13.46
N PHE A 4 11.46 -1.81 -13.11
CA PHE A 4 11.10 -0.75 -14.07
C PHE A 4 12.32 -0.04 -14.70
N GLU A 5 13.52 -0.16 -14.09
CA GLU A 5 14.81 0.29 -14.64
C GLU A 5 15.60 -0.86 -15.31
N GLY A 6 14.98 -2.05 -15.45
CA GLY A 6 15.59 -3.21 -16.08
C GLY A 6 16.34 -4.14 -15.13
N GLU A 7 16.29 -3.93 -13.81
CA GLU A 7 16.87 -4.88 -12.87
C GLU A 7 16.05 -6.19 -12.83
N ALA A 8 16.74 -7.32 -12.87
CA ALA A 8 16.09 -8.63 -12.76
C ALA A 8 15.49 -8.85 -11.37
N LEU A 9 14.28 -9.41 -11.34
CA LEU A 9 13.68 -9.95 -10.12
C LEU A 9 14.47 -11.19 -9.67
N PRO A 10 14.46 -11.53 -8.35
CA PRO A 10 14.87 -12.85 -7.89
C PRO A 10 14.08 -13.94 -8.62
N ALA A 11 14.73 -15.06 -8.93
CA ALA A 11 14.07 -16.18 -9.61
C ALA A 11 13.02 -16.86 -8.71
N ASP A 12 13.23 -16.85 -7.41
CA ASP A 12 12.35 -17.43 -6.40
C ASP A 12 12.55 -16.75 -5.03
N ALA A 13 11.79 -17.19 -4.03
CA ALA A 13 11.90 -16.71 -2.66
C ALA A 13 13.07 -17.31 -1.87
N ALA A 14 13.87 -18.21 -2.44
CA ALA A 14 14.99 -18.84 -1.73
C ALA A 14 16.01 -17.77 -1.30
N GLY A 15 16.47 -17.87 -0.05
CA GLY A 15 17.46 -16.92 0.50
C GLY A 15 16.91 -15.56 0.90
N HIS A 16 15.57 -15.37 0.89
CA HIS A 16 14.92 -14.14 1.34
C HIS A 16 13.90 -14.48 2.44
N ASP A 17 13.86 -13.72 3.50
CA ASP A 17 12.91 -13.93 4.61
C ASP A 17 11.57 -13.25 4.35
N ALA A 18 11.57 -12.14 3.61
CA ALA A 18 10.37 -11.39 3.27
C ALA A 18 10.55 -10.62 1.96
N MET A 19 9.43 -10.13 1.40
CA MET A 19 9.39 -9.28 0.23
C MET A 19 8.51 -8.06 0.49
N VAL A 20 8.97 -6.88 0.06
CA VAL A 20 8.17 -5.66 0.02
C VAL A 20 8.01 -5.21 -1.42
N VAL A 21 6.77 -4.98 -1.84
CA VAL A 21 6.41 -4.40 -3.14
C VAL A 21 5.88 -2.99 -2.90
N LEU A 22 6.69 -2.01 -3.26
CA LEU A 22 6.38 -0.60 -3.05
C LEU A 22 5.36 -0.07 -4.07
N GLY A 23 4.87 1.13 -3.81
CA GLY A 23 4.00 1.89 -4.68
C GLY A 23 4.70 2.37 -5.96
N GLY A 24 3.92 2.87 -6.89
CA GLY A 24 4.37 3.44 -8.15
C GLY A 24 3.20 3.96 -8.99
N GLY A 25 3.50 4.79 -9.99
CA GLY A 25 2.51 5.38 -10.88
C GLY A 25 2.05 4.46 -12.03
N GLN A 26 2.42 3.18 -12.00
CA GLN A 26 2.04 2.22 -13.04
C GLN A 26 0.60 1.71 -12.81
N ASN A 27 -0.08 1.39 -13.90
CA ASN A 27 -1.34 0.66 -13.87
C ASN A 27 -1.08 -0.83 -13.58
N ALA A 28 -1.71 -1.38 -12.56
CA ALA A 28 -1.52 -2.77 -12.13
C ALA A 28 -1.90 -3.84 -13.19
N LEU A 29 -2.58 -3.45 -14.28
CA LEU A 29 -2.98 -4.33 -15.38
C LEU A 29 -2.11 -4.15 -16.64
N ALA A 30 -1.15 -3.23 -16.63
CA ALA A 30 -0.35 -2.85 -17.79
C ALA A 30 0.86 -3.79 -18.01
N ASP A 31 0.61 -5.07 -18.27
CA ASP A 31 1.67 -6.07 -18.46
C ASP A 31 2.48 -5.82 -19.74
N GLU A 32 1.90 -5.19 -20.75
CA GLU A 32 2.58 -4.87 -22.01
C GLU A 32 3.64 -3.77 -21.78
N GLU A 33 3.31 -2.75 -20.99
CA GLU A 33 4.25 -1.67 -20.63
C GLU A 33 5.21 -2.09 -19.51
N HIS A 34 4.80 -3.06 -18.69
CA HIS A 34 5.55 -3.55 -17.52
C HIS A 34 5.71 -5.08 -17.54
N PRO A 35 6.50 -5.62 -18.47
CA PRO A 35 6.59 -7.08 -18.71
C PRO A 35 7.15 -7.87 -17.52
N TYR A 36 7.64 -7.21 -16.48
CA TYR A 36 8.06 -7.84 -15.24
C TYR A 36 6.89 -8.17 -14.27
N PHE A 37 5.69 -7.61 -14.49
CA PHE A 37 4.55 -7.85 -13.59
C PHE A 37 4.19 -9.33 -13.48
N PRO A 38 4.01 -10.10 -14.55
CA PRO A 38 3.70 -11.53 -14.42
C PRO A 38 4.72 -12.28 -13.54
N ALA A 39 6.02 -12.01 -13.74
CA ALA A 39 7.07 -12.62 -12.92
C ALA A 39 7.02 -12.17 -11.46
N LEU A 40 6.64 -10.91 -11.18
CA LEU A 40 6.45 -10.40 -9.82
C LEU A 40 5.24 -11.05 -9.13
N LEU A 41 4.14 -11.29 -9.87
CA LEU A 41 2.98 -12.02 -9.34
C LEU A 41 3.34 -13.47 -9.00
N ASP A 42 4.13 -14.14 -9.84
CA ASP A 42 4.61 -15.51 -9.58
C ASP A 42 5.53 -15.54 -8.36
N LEU A 43 6.46 -14.60 -8.26
CA LEU A 43 7.34 -14.48 -7.11
C LEU A 43 6.54 -14.22 -5.81
N THR A 44 5.51 -13.38 -5.86
CA THR A 44 4.60 -13.13 -4.74
C THR A 44 3.94 -14.42 -4.24
N ARG A 45 3.44 -15.24 -5.18
CA ARG A 45 2.87 -16.56 -4.86
C ARG A 45 3.90 -17.53 -4.28
N ASP A 46 5.14 -17.50 -4.78
CA ASP A 46 6.20 -18.38 -4.26
C ASP A 46 6.58 -18.01 -2.81
N PHE A 47 6.68 -16.71 -2.48
CA PHE A 47 6.88 -16.26 -1.09
C PHE A 47 5.75 -16.76 -0.18
N ALA A 48 4.50 -16.56 -0.57
CA ALA A 48 3.36 -17.00 0.21
C ALA A 48 3.28 -18.53 0.36
N ALA A 49 3.58 -19.29 -0.70
CA ALA A 49 3.60 -20.76 -0.66
C ALA A 49 4.66 -21.33 0.28
N ARG A 50 5.71 -20.55 0.54
CA ARG A 50 6.78 -20.89 1.51
C ARG A 50 6.52 -20.30 2.91
N ASP A 51 5.32 -19.79 3.17
CA ASP A 51 4.92 -19.11 4.40
C ASP A 51 5.83 -17.92 4.76
N ARG A 52 6.39 -17.24 3.76
CA ARG A 52 7.22 -16.05 3.93
C ARG A 52 6.38 -14.78 3.85
N ALA A 53 6.80 -13.77 4.58
CA ALA A 53 6.07 -12.51 4.66
C ALA A 53 6.16 -11.71 3.34
N VAL A 54 5.02 -11.15 2.92
CA VAL A 54 4.94 -10.24 1.78
C VAL A 54 4.16 -8.99 2.20
N LEU A 55 4.67 -7.84 1.83
CA LEU A 55 4.03 -6.55 2.05
C LEU A 55 3.86 -5.83 0.71
N GLY A 56 2.66 -5.39 0.41
CA GLY A 56 2.38 -4.51 -0.72
C GLY A 56 1.85 -3.16 -0.28
N ILE A 57 2.36 -2.07 -0.87
CA ILE A 57 1.93 -0.71 -0.61
C ILE A 57 1.45 -0.08 -1.91
N CYS A 58 0.25 0.51 -1.91
CA CYS A 58 -0.40 1.16 -3.04
C CYS A 58 -0.44 0.24 -4.27
N LEU A 59 0.28 0.52 -5.36
CA LEU A 59 0.43 -0.39 -6.51
C LEU A 59 0.84 -1.81 -6.07
N GLY A 60 1.73 -1.93 -5.08
CA GLY A 60 2.14 -3.23 -4.55
C GLY A 60 0.98 -4.02 -3.95
N SER A 61 0.05 -3.36 -3.27
CA SER A 61 -1.16 -4.01 -2.74
C SER A 61 -2.10 -4.48 -3.85
N GLN A 62 -2.23 -3.70 -4.91
CA GLN A 62 -3.03 -4.02 -6.10
C GLN A 62 -2.46 -5.23 -6.84
N LEU A 63 -1.13 -5.28 -7.03
CA LEU A 63 -0.44 -6.42 -7.64
C LEU A 63 -0.55 -7.69 -6.78
N ILE A 64 -0.45 -7.58 -5.45
CA ILE A 64 -0.68 -8.71 -4.55
C ILE A 64 -2.13 -9.20 -4.66
N ALA A 65 -3.13 -8.31 -4.62
CA ALA A 65 -4.53 -8.70 -4.81
C ALA A 65 -4.70 -9.47 -6.12
N ARG A 66 -4.13 -8.96 -7.22
CA ARG A 66 -4.12 -9.62 -8.54
C ARG A 66 -3.44 -10.97 -8.52
N ALA A 67 -2.31 -11.12 -7.82
CA ALA A 67 -1.57 -12.38 -7.70
C ALA A 67 -2.43 -13.51 -7.13
N PHE A 68 -3.40 -13.17 -6.29
CA PHE A 68 -4.31 -14.12 -5.64
C PHE A 68 -5.74 -14.10 -6.21
N GLY A 69 -5.96 -13.48 -7.37
CA GLY A 69 -7.23 -13.51 -8.09
C GLY A 69 -8.22 -12.41 -7.70
N GLY A 70 -7.77 -11.35 -7.08
CA GLY A 70 -8.54 -10.11 -6.94
C GLY A 70 -8.52 -9.30 -8.24
N ASP A 71 -9.58 -8.53 -8.49
CA ASP A 71 -9.66 -7.64 -9.65
C ASP A 71 -9.06 -6.28 -9.32
N ASN A 72 -8.41 -5.65 -10.31
CA ASN A 72 -7.98 -4.25 -10.21
C ASN A 72 -8.91 -3.37 -11.04
N HIS A 73 -9.30 -2.25 -10.45
CA HIS A 73 -10.18 -1.25 -11.04
C HIS A 73 -9.39 0.01 -11.30
N ILE A 74 -9.18 0.32 -12.58
CA ILE A 74 -8.28 1.37 -13.02
C ILE A 74 -9.07 2.67 -13.23
N GLY A 75 -8.65 3.73 -12.54
CA GLY A 75 -9.26 5.06 -12.64
C GLY A 75 -10.68 5.17 -12.06
N GLY A 76 -11.29 6.33 -12.26
CA GLY A 76 -12.66 6.60 -11.79
C GLY A 76 -12.80 6.87 -10.30
N PHE A 77 -11.71 6.89 -9.58
CA PHE A 77 -11.61 7.07 -8.15
C PHE A 77 -10.32 7.87 -7.83
N GLU A 78 -10.32 8.66 -6.77
CA GLU A 78 -9.13 9.38 -6.35
C GLU A 78 -9.16 9.63 -4.84
N GLU A 79 -8.08 9.25 -4.17
CA GLU A 79 -7.76 9.73 -2.82
C GLU A 79 -6.36 10.36 -2.84
N PHE A 80 -6.26 11.59 -2.32
CA PHE A 80 -5.01 12.32 -2.19
C PHE A 80 -4.99 13.14 -0.89
N GLY A 81 -3.89 13.04 -0.14
CA GLY A 81 -3.74 13.71 1.15
C GLY A 81 -4.04 12.79 2.34
N TRP A 82 -4.21 13.36 3.52
CA TRP A 82 -4.54 12.56 4.70
C TRP A 82 -6.04 12.28 4.77
N HIS A 83 -6.39 11.00 4.84
CA HIS A 83 -7.76 10.52 4.99
C HIS A 83 -7.88 9.65 6.24
N GLY A 84 -9.06 9.65 6.86
CA GLY A 84 -9.36 8.76 7.96
C GLY A 84 -9.62 7.34 7.45
N VAL A 85 -8.90 6.37 7.99
CA VAL A 85 -9.10 4.94 7.73
C VAL A 85 -9.58 4.26 9.01
N SER A 86 -10.60 3.41 8.89
CA SER A 86 -11.20 2.68 10.01
C SER A 86 -10.86 1.20 9.94
N LEU A 87 -10.48 0.63 11.09
CA LEU A 87 -10.21 -0.80 11.24
C LEU A 87 -11.51 -1.61 11.24
N THR A 88 -11.45 -2.81 10.67
CA THR A 88 -12.53 -3.79 10.80
C THR A 88 -12.45 -4.53 12.15
N PRO A 89 -13.50 -5.25 12.55
CA PRO A 89 -13.43 -6.10 13.76
C PRO A 89 -12.29 -7.13 13.69
N GLU A 90 -11.97 -7.66 12.51
CA GLU A 90 -10.91 -8.64 12.28
C GLU A 90 -9.52 -8.07 12.57
N ALA A 91 -9.32 -6.78 12.36
CA ALA A 91 -8.06 -6.11 12.65
C ALA A 91 -7.73 -6.07 14.15
N LYS A 92 -8.73 -6.18 15.03
CA LYS A 92 -8.51 -6.14 16.50
C LYS A 92 -7.67 -7.30 17.02
N THR A 93 -7.59 -8.39 16.30
CA THR A 93 -6.77 -9.58 16.62
C THR A 93 -5.68 -9.85 15.59
N ASP A 94 -5.52 -8.95 14.64
CA ASP A 94 -4.49 -9.09 13.60
C ASP A 94 -3.09 -8.77 14.14
N ALA A 95 -2.10 -9.56 13.72
CA ALA A 95 -0.73 -9.43 14.23
C ALA A 95 -0.10 -8.06 13.93
N VAL A 96 -0.52 -7.39 12.86
CA VAL A 96 0.07 -6.11 12.42
C VAL A 96 -0.77 -4.90 12.85
N LEU A 97 -2.10 -5.03 12.88
CA LEU A 97 -2.99 -3.89 13.04
C LEU A 97 -3.64 -3.78 14.43
N SER A 98 -3.58 -4.81 15.27
CA SER A 98 -4.29 -4.84 16.57
C SER A 98 -3.86 -3.75 17.56
N GLY A 99 -2.69 -3.16 17.38
CA GLY A 99 -2.19 -2.07 18.23
C GLY A 99 -2.64 -0.67 17.82
N LEU A 100 -3.30 -0.52 16.66
CA LEU A 100 -3.70 0.77 16.12
C LEU A 100 -5.01 1.28 16.74
N PRO A 101 -5.25 2.61 16.74
CA PRO A 101 -6.56 3.17 17.02
C PRO A 101 -7.62 2.65 16.04
N GLU A 102 -8.88 2.62 16.46
CA GLU A 102 -9.99 2.16 15.61
C GLU A 102 -10.13 2.98 14.33
N THR A 103 -9.79 4.26 14.38
CA THR A 103 -9.70 5.17 13.22
C THR A 103 -8.47 6.03 13.37
N PHE A 104 -7.73 6.22 12.29
CA PHE A 104 -6.53 7.05 12.25
C PHE A 104 -6.39 7.73 10.90
N PRO A 105 -5.81 8.94 10.84
CA PRO A 105 -5.44 9.56 9.57
C PRO A 105 -4.22 8.85 8.99
N ILE A 106 -4.21 8.68 7.67
CA ILE A 106 -3.06 8.14 6.94
C ILE A 106 -2.99 8.80 5.56
N PHE A 107 -1.80 8.85 4.96
CA PHE A 107 -1.61 9.49 3.66
C PHE A 107 -2.06 8.56 2.53
N GLU A 108 -2.87 9.11 1.63
CA GLU A 108 -3.39 8.46 0.43
C GLU A 108 -2.86 9.15 -0.82
N TRP A 109 -2.52 8.38 -1.83
CA TRP A 109 -2.25 8.87 -3.18
C TRP A 109 -2.48 7.77 -4.19
N HIS A 110 -3.72 7.59 -4.59
CA HIS A 110 -4.09 6.58 -5.57
C HIS A 110 -5.35 6.93 -6.34
N ASP A 111 -5.40 6.47 -7.59
CA ASP A 111 -6.55 6.60 -8.51
C ASP A 111 -7.21 5.25 -8.79
N ASP A 112 -6.53 4.18 -8.43
CA ASP A 112 -6.92 2.81 -8.69
C ASP A 112 -7.24 2.11 -7.36
N HIS A 113 -8.08 1.10 -7.43
CA HIS A 113 -8.42 0.27 -6.28
C HIS A 113 -8.60 -1.19 -6.70
N PHE A 114 -8.90 -2.08 -5.76
CA PHE A 114 -9.01 -3.51 -6.01
C PHE A 114 -10.18 -4.14 -5.25
N SER A 115 -10.68 -5.25 -5.78
CA SER A 115 -11.50 -6.19 -5.02
C SER A 115 -10.61 -7.19 -4.29
N LEU A 116 -11.07 -7.65 -3.13
CA LEU A 116 -10.30 -8.63 -2.36
C LEU A 116 -10.34 -10.01 -3.04
N PRO A 117 -9.21 -10.72 -3.10
CA PRO A 117 -9.21 -12.12 -3.53
C PRO A 117 -9.95 -13.00 -2.53
N ALA A 118 -10.43 -14.15 -3.02
CA ALA A 118 -11.11 -15.13 -2.17
C ALA A 118 -10.18 -15.59 -1.02
N GLY A 119 -10.71 -15.61 0.20
CA GLY A 119 -9.96 -15.99 1.40
C GLY A 119 -9.11 -14.87 2.02
N ALA A 120 -9.09 -13.68 1.43
CA ALA A 120 -8.49 -12.53 2.08
C ALA A 120 -9.36 -12.01 3.23
N THR A 121 -8.71 -11.59 4.30
CA THR A 121 -9.35 -10.90 5.43
C THR A 121 -9.20 -9.40 5.22
N ARG A 122 -10.31 -8.67 5.12
CA ARG A 122 -10.29 -7.21 5.13
C ARG A 122 -9.95 -6.71 6.53
N LEU A 123 -9.02 -5.77 6.62
CA LEU A 123 -8.53 -5.25 7.89
C LEU A 123 -8.87 -3.77 8.09
N ALA A 124 -8.95 -2.98 7.01
CA ALA A 124 -9.29 -1.57 7.09
C ALA A 124 -10.01 -1.10 5.83
N GLY A 125 -10.75 0.00 5.97
CA GLY A 125 -11.44 0.68 4.88
C GLY A 125 -11.87 2.08 5.27
N ASN A 126 -12.35 2.83 4.28
CA ASN A 126 -13.02 4.10 4.50
C ASN A 126 -14.26 4.23 3.58
N ALA A 127 -14.92 5.38 3.61
CA ALA A 127 -16.14 5.59 2.81
C ALA A 127 -15.86 5.68 1.30
N ALA A 128 -14.65 6.09 0.92
CA ALA A 128 -14.24 6.24 -0.47
C ALA A 128 -13.76 4.89 -1.03
N ALA A 129 -12.86 4.17 -0.31
CA ALA A 129 -12.36 2.86 -0.69
C ALA A 129 -12.61 1.83 0.43
N GLY A 130 -13.51 0.89 0.18
CA GLY A 130 -13.85 -0.14 1.15
C GLY A 130 -12.70 -1.09 1.50
N ASN A 131 -11.67 -1.18 0.67
CA ASN A 131 -10.53 -2.08 0.82
C ASN A 131 -9.23 -1.27 0.93
N GLN A 132 -8.94 -0.79 2.14
CA GLN A 132 -7.71 -0.02 2.43
C GLN A 132 -6.57 -0.88 2.98
N ALA A 133 -6.89 -1.97 3.67
CA ALA A 133 -5.91 -2.96 4.10
C ALA A 133 -6.52 -4.36 4.16
N TYR A 134 -5.70 -5.35 3.84
CA TYR A 134 -6.09 -6.76 3.90
C TYR A 134 -4.91 -7.68 4.21
N ARG A 135 -5.23 -8.91 4.59
CA ARG A 135 -4.27 -10.00 4.79
C ARG A 135 -4.74 -11.28 4.07
N ILE A 136 -3.78 -12.00 3.49
CA ILE A 136 -3.98 -13.34 2.92
C ILE A 136 -3.11 -14.32 3.69
N GLY A 137 -3.68 -15.42 4.16
CA GLY A 137 -2.95 -16.39 4.97
C GLY A 137 -2.35 -15.77 6.24
N ARG A 138 -1.12 -16.16 6.59
CA ARG A 138 -0.44 -15.69 7.82
C ARG A 138 0.16 -14.31 7.67
N ALA A 139 0.88 -14.04 6.60
CA ALA A 139 1.81 -12.91 6.56
C ALA A 139 1.89 -12.18 5.19
N VAL A 140 0.89 -12.33 4.32
CA VAL A 140 0.79 -11.53 3.10
C VAL A 140 -0.16 -10.37 3.36
N TYR A 141 0.37 -9.14 3.36
CA TYR A 141 -0.39 -7.92 3.64
C TYR A 141 -0.40 -6.99 2.44
N GLY A 142 -1.54 -6.36 2.18
CA GLY A 142 -1.67 -5.26 1.24
C GLY A 142 -2.27 -4.03 1.92
N PHE A 143 -1.64 -2.88 1.71
CA PHE A 143 -2.10 -1.57 2.15
C PHE A 143 -2.25 -0.67 0.93
N GLN A 144 -3.45 -0.11 0.73
CA GLN A 144 -3.68 0.85 -0.35
C GLN A 144 -3.07 2.20 0.00
N PHE A 145 -3.15 2.60 1.26
CA PHE A 145 -2.56 3.83 1.78
C PHE A 145 -1.04 3.74 1.96
N HIS A 146 -0.43 4.91 2.10
CA HIS A 146 1.01 5.08 2.26
C HIS A 146 1.41 5.25 3.73
N PHE A 147 1.50 4.16 4.48
CA PHE A 147 1.94 4.22 5.87
C PHE A 147 3.46 4.47 6.01
N GLU A 148 4.22 4.28 4.94
CA GLU A 148 5.66 4.59 4.85
C GLU A 148 5.92 6.08 4.61
N ALA A 149 4.87 6.85 4.20
CA ALA A 149 5.00 8.26 3.87
C ALA A 149 4.92 9.12 5.14
N ASP A 150 6.05 9.29 5.79
CA ASP A 150 6.20 10.24 6.90
C ASP A 150 6.14 11.70 6.43
N THR A 151 6.10 12.63 7.38
CA THR A 151 6.08 14.09 7.12
C THR A 151 7.17 14.52 6.13
N ARG A 152 8.37 13.96 6.22
CA ARG A 152 9.49 14.27 5.33
C ARG A 152 9.20 13.80 3.91
N LEU A 153 8.77 12.55 3.74
CA LEU A 153 8.53 11.98 2.43
C LEU A 153 7.35 12.66 1.73
N VAL A 154 6.26 12.99 2.45
CA VAL A 154 5.14 13.76 1.89
C VAL A 154 5.59 15.14 1.42
N SER A 155 6.49 15.81 2.15
CA SER A 155 7.06 17.10 1.75
C SER A 155 7.90 16.96 0.49
N GLU A 156 8.79 15.94 0.44
CA GLU A 156 9.61 15.63 -0.75
C GLU A 156 8.75 15.31 -1.97
N TRP A 157 7.68 14.54 -1.83
CA TRP A 157 6.74 14.26 -2.93
C TRP A 157 5.99 15.51 -3.38
N SER A 158 5.58 16.36 -2.42
CA SER A 158 4.88 17.61 -2.73
C SER A 158 5.75 18.57 -3.55
N GLU A 159 7.07 18.54 -3.36
CA GLU A 159 8.03 19.30 -4.16
C GLU A 159 8.32 18.61 -5.51
N ALA A 160 8.64 17.31 -5.48
CA ALA A 160 9.03 16.56 -6.67
C ALA A 160 7.92 16.46 -7.72
N PHE A 161 6.66 16.43 -7.28
CA PHE A 161 5.48 16.32 -8.13
C PHE A 161 4.60 17.58 -8.12
N ALA A 162 5.19 18.75 -7.84
CA ALA A 162 4.45 20.00 -7.63
C ALA A 162 3.49 20.35 -8.78
N ASP A 163 3.93 20.21 -10.03
CA ASP A 163 3.11 20.53 -11.21
C ASP A 163 1.91 19.57 -11.35
N LEU A 164 2.14 18.27 -11.15
CA LEU A 164 1.09 17.25 -11.19
C LEU A 164 0.06 17.50 -10.09
N ILE A 165 0.54 17.74 -8.87
CA ILE A 165 -0.33 18.01 -7.72
C ILE A 165 -1.10 19.32 -7.92
N ALA A 166 -0.46 20.39 -8.41
CA ALA A 166 -1.15 21.66 -8.65
C ALA A 166 -2.26 21.54 -9.71
N ALA A 167 -2.06 20.69 -10.71
CA ALA A 167 -3.05 20.45 -11.77
C ALA A 167 -4.28 19.69 -11.25
N ARG A 168 -4.09 18.74 -10.34
CA ARG A 168 -5.17 17.85 -9.84
C ARG A 168 -5.76 18.32 -8.51
N HIS A 169 -4.92 18.89 -7.64
CA HIS A 169 -5.27 19.34 -6.28
C HIS A 169 -4.89 20.81 -6.07
N PRO A 170 -5.54 21.75 -6.75
CA PRO A 170 -5.21 23.17 -6.66
C PRO A 170 -5.26 23.66 -5.19
N GLY A 171 -4.25 24.41 -4.80
CA GLY A 171 -4.12 24.94 -3.42
C GLY A 171 -3.48 23.97 -2.42
N TRP A 172 -3.03 22.77 -2.83
CA TRP A 172 -2.33 21.84 -1.94
C TRP A 172 -1.11 22.47 -1.27
N SER A 173 -0.25 23.13 -2.03
CA SER A 173 0.96 23.78 -1.50
C SER A 173 0.65 24.79 -0.40
N GLY A 174 -0.46 25.53 -0.53
CA GLY A 174 -0.91 26.48 0.50
C GLY A 174 -1.50 25.84 1.75
N ARG A 175 -1.97 24.59 1.63
CA ARG A 175 -2.56 23.84 2.76
C ARG A 175 -1.57 22.87 3.41
N LEU A 176 -0.50 22.47 2.72
CA LEU A 176 0.40 21.39 3.15
C LEU A 176 0.88 21.54 4.60
N ALA A 177 1.31 22.73 5.01
CA ALA A 177 1.79 22.94 6.39
C ALA A 177 0.67 22.73 7.43
N ALA A 178 -0.56 23.14 7.13
CA ALA A 178 -1.70 22.94 8.00
C ALA A 178 -2.14 21.48 8.04
N GLU A 179 -2.14 20.80 6.90
CA GLU A 179 -2.43 19.36 6.78
C GLU A 179 -1.41 18.52 7.56
N ILE A 180 -0.11 18.83 7.44
CA ILE A 180 0.95 18.19 8.23
C ILE A 180 0.69 18.39 9.72
N ALA A 181 0.46 19.64 10.16
CA ALA A 181 0.24 19.93 11.58
C ALA A 181 -0.97 19.21 12.16
N ALA A 182 -2.03 19.03 11.37
CA ALA A 182 -3.26 18.39 11.80
C ALA A 182 -3.17 16.85 11.85
N ASN A 183 -2.51 16.23 10.89
CA ASN A 183 -2.63 14.80 10.63
C ASN A 183 -1.33 14.01 10.85
N ALA A 184 -0.17 14.57 10.49
CA ALA A 184 1.08 13.83 10.44
C ALA A 184 1.50 13.21 11.78
N PRO A 185 1.33 13.84 12.95
CA PRO A 185 1.75 13.19 14.21
C PRO A 185 1.05 11.84 14.45
N GLN A 186 -0.23 11.73 14.08
CA GLN A 186 -0.98 10.48 14.24
C GLN A 186 -0.68 9.50 13.10
N ALA A 187 -0.55 9.98 11.87
CA ALA A 187 -0.22 9.18 10.71
C ALA A 187 1.17 8.55 10.83
N ASP A 188 2.19 9.33 11.19
CA ASP A 188 3.56 8.86 11.37
C ASP A 188 3.65 7.82 12.51
N ALA A 189 2.90 8.05 13.60
CA ALA A 189 2.83 7.07 14.70
C ALA A 189 2.16 5.76 14.24
N ALA A 190 1.06 5.82 13.51
CA ALA A 190 0.38 4.65 12.97
C ALA A 190 1.27 3.91 11.97
N GLY A 191 1.93 4.62 11.05
CA GLY A 191 2.86 4.06 10.07
C GLY A 191 4.03 3.31 10.73
N MET A 192 4.63 3.92 11.76
CA MET A 192 5.70 3.29 12.52
C MET A 192 5.22 2.03 13.26
N MET A 193 4.00 2.03 13.82
CA MET A 193 3.42 0.85 14.46
C MET A 193 3.20 -0.27 13.46
N ILE A 194 2.64 0.00 12.28
CA ILE A 194 2.46 -0.98 11.20
C ILE A 194 3.81 -1.56 10.79
N ALA A 195 4.80 -0.72 10.51
CA ALA A 195 6.12 -1.16 10.08
C ALA A 195 6.79 -2.10 11.09
N ARG A 196 6.78 -1.73 12.38
CA ARG A 196 7.37 -2.55 13.45
C ARG A 196 6.63 -3.87 13.65
N ALA A 197 5.30 -3.84 13.63
CA ALA A 197 4.50 -5.04 13.80
C ALA A 197 4.67 -6.00 12.62
N TRP A 198 4.75 -5.48 11.39
CA TRP A 198 4.99 -6.32 10.21
C TRP A 198 6.38 -6.95 10.24
N VAL A 199 7.42 -6.21 10.60
CA VAL A 199 8.78 -6.77 10.76
C VAL A 199 8.82 -7.86 11.84
N ALA A 200 8.05 -7.70 12.92
CA ALA A 200 7.95 -8.72 13.97
C ALA A 200 7.15 -9.97 13.53
N ALA A 201 6.40 -9.89 12.44
CA ALA A 201 5.62 -11.01 11.87
C ALA A 201 6.40 -11.81 10.80
N ILE A 202 7.61 -11.37 10.40
CA ILE A 202 8.51 -12.09 9.52
C ILE A 202 9.09 -13.31 10.26
#